data_ecaabc1e1a1dd127741eee017ec6533e
#
_entry.id   ecaabc1e1a1dd127741eee017ec6533e
#
_cell.length_a   1.000
_cell.length_b   1.000
_cell.length_c   1.000
_cell.angle_alpha   90.00
_cell.angle_beta   90.00
_cell.angle_gamma   90.00
#
_symmetry.space_group_name_H-M   'P 1'
#
loop_
_entity.id
_entity.type
_entity.pdbx_description
1 polymer ?
#
loop_
_entity_poly.entity_id
_entity_poly.type
_entity_poly.pdbx_seq_one_letter_code
_entity_poly.pdbx_strand_id
1 'polypeptide(L)'
;NFQKNAKFILIDFNGEYAIENDNDNIIVEKALKSRFFLSTSKSDKDRFPIPESEINDLTFWSILLKATEQTQKPFLNSSLFKKTLVEHTKTENGIKALIYNTLSTILTQGSRNLDKDFHIFFLDELFKLNNSSSVFPNIKDVRNRLKSGLKTDYGNWILENIKHGEKPNEFLFKLKEIVQSLVIDLSKQNSFVKIRLQIIINYFDVITKGYYSKEHIGPLYNRLESKFNEITKVFAVTNEDKIIINKKPLIVVNLNDVNVEMKKIIPLVICKYYYEFFKKNNLDRENYLNIIVDEAHNIL
;
A
#
# COMPACT_ATOMS: atom_id res chain seq x y z
N ASN A 1 -20.32 33.98 -13.49
CA ASN A 1 -19.60 33.41 -12.31
C ASN A 1 -19.42 31.88 -12.36
N PHE A 2 -20.23 31.13 -13.13
CA PHE A 2 -20.10 29.67 -13.26
C PHE A 2 -18.69 29.26 -13.75
N GLN A 3 -18.10 29.96 -14.71
CA GLN A 3 -16.75 29.66 -15.22
C GLN A 3 -15.63 29.79 -14.17
N LYS A 4 -15.81 30.65 -13.15
CA LYS A 4 -14.80 30.85 -12.08
C LYS A 4 -14.92 29.80 -10.98
N ASN A 5 -16.13 29.27 -10.78
CA ASN A 5 -16.46 28.42 -9.64
C ASN A 5 -16.70 26.95 -10.04
N ALA A 6 -16.60 26.63 -11.34
CA ALA A 6 -16.78 25.25 -11.80
C ALA A 6 -15.43 24.55 -11.96
N LYS A 7 -15.35 23.32 -11.43
CA LYS A 7 -14.23 22.39 -11.62
C LYS A 7 -14.72 21.18 -12.38
N PHE A 8 -13.90 20.74 -13.34
CA PHE A 8 -14.18 19.58 -14.17
C PHE A 8 -13.05 18.55 -14.02
N ILE A 9 -13.45 17.30 -13.84
CA ILE A 9 -12.55 16.16 -13.86
C ILE A 9 -13.03 15.25 -14.98
N LEU A 10 -12.18 15.01 -15.96
CA LEU A 10 -12.44 14.12 -17.07
C LEU A 10 -11.57 12.87 -16.93
N ILE A 11 -12.21 11.73 -16.77
CA ILE A 11 -11.56 10.42 -16.81
C ILE A 11 -11.61 9.93 -18.26
N ASP A 12 -10.45 9.89 -18.89
CA ASP A 12 -10.26 9.63 -20.31
C ASP A 12 -9.67 8.22 -20.50
N PHE A 13 -10.52 7.26 -20.87
CA PHE A 13 -10.13 5.85 -20.99
C PHE A 13 -9.27 5.56 -22.21
N ASN A 14 -9.52 6.27 -23.31
CA ASN A 14 -8.89 6.03 -24.61
C ASN A 14 -7.75 7.01 -24.92
N GLY A 15 -7.65 8.11 -24.18
CA GLY A 15 -6.62 9.11 -24.38
C GLY A 15 -6.97 10.20 -25.40
N GLU A 16 -8.24 10.32 -25.80
CA GLU A 16 -8.68 11.23 -26.86
C GLU A 16 -8.64 12.71 -26.44
N TYR A 17 -8.87 12.99 -25.15
CA TYR A 17 -8.97 14.35 -24.59
C TYR A 17 -7.65 14.87 -24.01
N ALA A 18 -6.69 13.98 -23.80
CA ALA A 18 -5.40 14.33 -23.23
C ALA A 18 -4.39 14.76 -24.30
N ILE A 19 -4.55 14.29 -25.54
CA ILE A 19 -3.64 14.57 -26.65
C ILE A 19 -3.98 15.95 -27.23
N GLU A 20 -2.97 16.80 -27.42
CA GLU A 20 -3.08 18.00 -28.22
C GLU A 20 -2.63 17.65 -29.63
N ASN A 21 -3.55 17.48 -30.55
CA ASN A 21 -3.25 17.58 -31.95
C ASN A 21 -3.17 19.06 -32.30
N ASP A 22 -2.15 19.47 -33.05
CA ASP A 22 -1.95 20.86 -33.51
C ASP A 22 -3.10 21.37 -34.42
N ASN A 23 -4.03 20.51 -34.77
CA ASN A 23 -5.16 20.77 -35.65
C ASN A 23 -6.51 20.64 -34.90
N ASP A 24 -7.04 21.77 -34.49
CA ASP A 24 -8.45 22.16 -34.42
C ASP A 24 -9.41 21.59 -33.36
N ASN A 25 -9.06 20.66 -32.49
CA ASN A 25 -10.02 20.15 -31.50
C ASN A 25 -9.59 20.38 -30.02
N ILE A 26 -9.18 21.62 -29.73
CA ILE A 26 -8.87 22.01 -28.34
C ILE A 26 -10.17 22.38 -27.63
N ILE A 27 -10.69 21.48 -26.79
CA ILE A 27 -11.88 21.77 -25.95
C ILE A 27 -11.59 22.89 -24.95
N VAL A 28 -10.37 22.96 -24.37
CA VAL A 28 -9.95 23.95 -23.38
C VAL A 28 -8.47 24.30 -23.58
N GLU A 29 -8.14 25.59 -23.47
CA GLU A 29 -6.76 26.08 -23.55
C GLU A 29 -5.82 25.35 -22.55
N LYS A 30 -4.58 25.11 -22.99
CA LYS A 30 -3.55 24.42 -22.18
C LYS A 30 -3.33 25.07 -20.80
N ALA A 31 -3.45 26.39 -20.72
CA ALA A 31 -3.31 27.13 -19.48
C ALA A 31 -4.37 26.76 -18.43
N LEU A 32 -5.56 26.35 -18.87
CA LEU A 32 -6.72 26.06 -18.02
C LEU A 32 -6.88 24.57 -17.69
N LYS A 33 -6.04 23.67 -18.27
CA LYS A 33 -6.13 22.23 -17.99
C LYS A 33 -4.84 21.65 -17.40
N SER A 34 -5.00 20.70 -16.48
CA SER A 34 -3.96 19.78 -16.01
C SER A 34 -4.19 18.42 -16.63
N ARG A 35 -3.11 17.76 -17.06
CA ARG A 35 -3.18 16.44 -17.70
C ARG A 35 -2.28 15.47 -16.94
N PHE A 36 -2.74 14.24 -16.79
CA PHE A 36 -2.02 13.14 -16.19
C PHE A 36 -2.08 11.93 -17.10
N PHE A 37 -0.95 11.53 -17.64
CA PHE A 37 -0.80 10.32 -18.45
C PHE A 37 -0.36 9.17 -17.54
N LEU A 38 -1.32 8.42 -17.01
CA LEU A 38 -1.05 7.34 -16.07
C LEU A 38 -0.64 6.06 -16.80
N SER A 39 0.24 5.28 -16.16
CA SER A 39 0.66 3.97 -16.66
C SER A 39 0.90 2.99 -15.51
N THR A 40 0.43 1.74 -15.66
CA THR A 40 0.72 0.64 -14.74
C THR A 40 2.02 -0.09 -15.10
N SER A 41 2.51 0.06 -16.34
CA SER A 41 3.72 -0.61 -16.83
C SER A 41 4.96 0.28 -16.75
N LYS A 42 4.85 1.54 -17.12
CA LYS A 42 5.96 2.50 -17.23
C LYS A 42 6.10 3.31 -15.94
N SER A 43 7.34 3.54 -15.50
CA SER A 43 7.64 4.34 -14.30
C SER A 43 8.01 5.79 -14.59
N ASP A 44 8.21 6.14 -15.86
CA ASP A 44 8.55 7.49 -16.37
C ASP A 44 7.32 8.33 -16.71
N LYS A 45 6.12 7.79 -16.53
CA LYS A 45 4.85 8.48 -16.74
C LYS A 45 4.42 9.27 -15.53
N ASP A 46 3.42 10.14 -15.73
CA ASP A 46 2.83 10.92 -14.67
C ASP A 46 2.24 10.02 -13.57
N ARG A 47 2.27 10.51 -12.34
CA ARG A 47 1.57 9.93 -11.22
C ARG A 47 0.52 10.91 -10.72
N PHE A 48 -0.67 10.40 -10.45
CA PHE A 48 -1.74 11.22 -9.91
C PHE A 48 -1.46 11.56 -8.45
N PRO A 49 -1.35 12.86 -8.10
CA PRO A 49 -1.05 13.25 -6.73
C PRO A 49 -2.26 13.06 -5.83
N ILE A 50 -2.04 12.36 -4.72
CA ILE A 50 -3.01 12.16 -3.65
C ILE A 50 -2.38 12.55 -2.31
N PRO A 51 -3.17 13.11 -1.38
CA PRO A 51 -2.63 13.47 -0.07
C PRO A 51 -2.36 12.23 0.79
N GLU A 52 -1.50 12.39 1.79
CA GLU A 52 -1.20 11.32 2.74
C GLU A 52 -2.45 10.87 3.53
N SER A 53 -3.40 11.77 3.77
CA SER A 53 -4.68 11.47 4.40
C SER A 53 -5.47 10.39 3.65
N GLU A 54 -5.45 10.40 2.30
CA GLU A 54 -6.09 9.36 1.48
C GLU A 54 -5.38 8.01 1.58
N ILE A 55 -4.04 8.02 1.66
CA ILE A 55 -3.27 6.77 1.85
C ILE A 55 -3.55 6.14 3.22
N ASN A 56 -3.86 6.96 4.22
CA ASN A 56 -4.25 6.47 5.55
C ASN A 56 -5.76 6.18 5.67
N ASP A 57 -6.54 6.28 4.59
CA ASP A 57 -7.98 6.04 4.59
C ASP A 57 -8.32 4.57 4.30
N LEU A 58 -9.22 3.99 5.11
CA LEU A 58 -9.67 2.60 4.95
C LEU A 58 -10.38 2.37 3.62
N THR A 59 -11.17 3.35 3.17
CA THR A 59 -11.97 3.23 1.95
C THR A 59 -11.09 3.17 0.72
N PHE A 60 -9.99 3.94 0.70
CA PHE A 60 -8.97 3.88 -0.34
C PHE A 60 -8.46 2.44 -0.55
N TRP A 61 -7.99 1.80 0.52
CA TRP A 61 -7.48 0.42 0.45
C TRP A 61 -8.57 -0.62 0.18
N SER A 62 -9.78 -0.38 0.71
CA SER A 62 -10.92 -1.27 0.47
C SER A 62 -11.32 -1.30 -1.00
N ILE A 63 -11.33 -0.16 -1.68
CA ILE A 63 -11.57 -0.05 -3.12
C ILE A 63 -10.45 -0.71 -3.91
N LEU A 64 -9.18 -0.33 -3.63
CA LEU A 64 -8.01 -0.85 -4.33
C LEU A 64 -7.88 -2.36 -4.25
N LEU A 65 -8.15 -2.92 -3.07
CA LEU A 65 -8.00 -4.35 -2.80
C LEU A 65 -9.31 -5.13 -2.93
N LYS A 66 -10.42 -4.48 -3.30
CA LYS A 66 -11.76 -5.11 -3.38
C LYS A 66 -12.08 -5.90 -2.12
N ALA A 67 -11.88 -5.26 -0.96
CA ALA A 67 -11.99 -5.92 0.34
C ALA A 67 -13.45 -6.25 0.67
N THR A 68 -13.70 -7.47 1.15
CA THR A 68 -15.00 -7.90 1.64
C THR A 68 -15.34 -7.24 2.97
N GLU A 69 -16.64 -6.91 3.17
CA GLU A 69 -17.13 -6.15 4.33
C GLU A 69 -16.87 -6.87 5.67
N GLN A 70 -17.15 -8.17 5.72
CA GLN A 70 -17.24 -8.91 7.00
C GLN A 70 -15.88 -9.28 7.60
N THR A 71 -14.86 -9.54 6.77
CA THR A 71 -13.57 -10.07 7.25
C THR A 71 -12.39 -9.22 6.81
N GLN A 72 -12.34 -8.82 5.53
CA GLN A 72 -11.17 -8.16 4.97
C GLN A 72 -11.08 -6.67 5.34
N LYS A 73 -12.21 -5.95 5.38
CA LYS A 73 -12.24 -4.57 5.88
C LYS A 73 -11.87 -4.45 7.35
N PRO A 74 -12.40 -5.25 8.30
CA PRO A 74 -11.93 -5.26 9.68
C PRO A 74 -10.44 -5.55 9.83
N PHE A 75 -9.90 -6.47 9.03
CA PHE A 75 -8.46 -6.74 9.00
C PHE A 75 -7.67 -5.51 8.50
N LEU A 76 -8.08 -4.87 7.40
CA LEU A 76 -7.46 -3.63 6.92
C LEU A 76 -7.54 -2.53 7.97
N ASN A 77 -8.70 -2.34 8.60
CA ASN A 77 -8.88 -1.36 9.66
C ASN A 77 -7.89 -1.59 10.81
N SER A 78 -7.72 -2.83 11.25
CA SER A 78 -6.73 -3.16 12.28
C SER A 78 -5.30 -2.91 11.81
N SER A 79 -4.99 -3.15 10.54
CA SER A 79 -3.66 -2.90 9.96
C SER A 79 -3.32 -1.40 9.90
N LEU A 80 -4.30 -0.56 9.58
CA LEU A 80 -4.12 0.88 9.39
C LEU A 80 -4.14 1.67 10.70
N PHE A 81 -4.98 1.26 11.68
CA PHE A 81 -5.30 2.09 12.84
C PHE A 81 -4.94 1.48 14.19
N LYS A 82 -4.42 0.24 14.25
CA LYS A 82 -3.94 -0.33 15.51
C LYS A 82 -2.78 0.50 16.04
N LYS A 83 -3.01 1.21 17.15
CA LYS A 83 -2.08 2.19 17.73
C LYS A 83 -0.65 1.65 17.83
N THR A 84 -0.49 0.41 18.30
CA THR A 84 0.84 -0.21 18.42
C THR A 84 1.56 -0.34 17.08
N LEU A 85 0.87 -0.72 16.00
CA LEU A 85 1.47 -0.80 14.66
C LEU A 85 1.85 0.59 14.15
N VAL A 86 0.92 1.55 14.25
CA VAL A 86 1.13 2.92 13.75
C VAL A 86 2.33 3.59 14.45
N GLU A 87 2.42 3.49 15.78
CA GLU A 87 3.50 4.12 16.54
C GLU A 87 4.85 3.41 16.32
N HIS A 88 4.88 2.08 16.34
CA HIS A 88 6.14 1.36 16.17
C HIS A 88 6.72 1.49 14.75
N THR A 89 5.88 1.66 13.72
CA THR A 89 6.40 1.86 12.35
C THR A 89 7.00 3.24 12.10
N LYS A 90 6.97 4.15 13.07
CA LYS A 90 7.60 5.48 12.99
C LYS A 90 9.09 5.47 13.37
N THR A 91 9.57 4.43 14.02
CA THR A 91 10.94 4.37 14.53
C THR A 91 11.64 3.07 14.16
N GLU A 92 12.95 3.12 13.99
CA GLU A 92 13.77 1.94 13.71
C GLU A 92 13.63 0.85 14.78
N ASN A 93 13.74 1.22 16.05
CA ASN A 93 13.59 0.30 17.18
C ASN A 93 12.17 -0.29 17.25
N GLY A 94 11.17 0.51 16.93
CA GLY A 94 9.78 0.04 16.87
C GLY A 94 9.57 -1.01 15.77
N ILE A 95 10.10 -0.78 14.57
CA ILE A 95 10.04 -1.75 13.47
C ILE A 95 10.78 -3.03 13.84
N LYS A 96 11.99 -2.94 14.42
CA LYS A 96 12.74 -4.12 14.91
C LYS A 96 11.94 -4.89 15.95
N ALA A 97 11.30 -4.20 16.89
CA ALA A 97 10.44 -4.82 17.89
C ALA A 97 9.25 -5.56 17.27
N LEU A 98 8.58 -4.96 16.27
CA LEU A 98 7.49 -5.61 15.53
C LEU A 98 7.97 -6.87 14.81
N ILE A 99 9.08 -6.78 14.08
CA ILE A 99 9.68 -7.92 13.35
C ILE A 99 10.06 -9.04 14.34
N TYR A 100 10.74 -8.69 15.44
CA TYR A 100 11.11 -9.67 16.48
C TYR A 100 9.87 -10.35 17.07
N ASN A 101 8.86 -9.58 17.46
CA ASN A 101 7.64 -10.13 18.05
C ASN A 101 6.91 -11.06 17.07
N THR A 102 6.82 -10.69 15.80
CA THR A 102 6.20 -11.52 14.76
C THR A 102 6.98 -12.82 14.57
N LEU A 103 8.31 -12.76 14.40
CA LEU A 103 9.15 -13.96 14.27
C LEU A 103 9.11 -14.84 15.52
N SER A 104 9.22 -14.24 16.70
CA SER A 104 9.10 -14.94 17.97
C SER A 104 7.76 -15.68 18.07
N THR A 105 6.65 -15.01 17.74
CA THR A 105 5.32 -15.64 17.76
C THR A 105 5.24 -16.80 16.75
N ILE A 106 5.72 -16.64 15.53
CA ILE A 106 5.74 -17.70 14.51
C ILE A 106 6.53 -18.91 15.00
N LEU A 107 7.69 -18.70 15.60
CA LEU A 107 8.60 -19.78 15.99
C LEU A 107 8.22 -20.46 17.32
N THR A 108 7.52 -19.76 18.22
CA THR A 108 7.18 -20.30 19.54
C THR A 108 5.72 -20.73 19.69
N GLN A 109 4.80 -20.02 19.04
CA GLN A 109 3.37 -20.29 19.09
C GLN A 109 2.84 -20.91 17.80
N GLY A 110 3.70 -21.03 16.78
CA GLY A 110 3.33 -21.58 15.49
C GLY A 110 2.57 -22.88 15.67
N SER A 111 1.26 -22.82 15.46
CA SER A 111 0.39 -23.97 15.61
C SER A 111 0.85 -25.08 14.67
N ARG A 112 0.49 -26.33 14.98
CA ARG A 112 0.73 -27.49 14.12
C ARG A 112 0.24 -27.33 12.67
N ASN A 113 -0.49 -26.26 12.38
CA ASN A 113 -1.13 -25.93 11.10
C ASN A 113 -0.38 -24.87 10.26
N LEU A 114 0.72 -24.27 10.76
CA LEU A 114 1.52 -23.33 9.96
C LEU A 114 2.56 -24.10 9.15
N ASP A 115 2.76 -23.64 7.89
CA ASP A 115 3.83 -24.13 7.05
C ASP A 115 5.19 -23.94 7.76
N LYS A 116 6.07 -24.94 7.68
CA LYS A 116 7.40 -24.88 8.30
C LYS A 116 8.22 -23.65 7.86
N ASP A 117 7.97 -23.13 6.65
CA ASP A 117 8.68 -22.02 6.08
C ASP A 117 7.94 -20.66 6.28
N PHE A 118 6.92 -20.61 7.16
CA PHE A 118 6.12 -19.40 7.34
C PHE A 118 6.95 -18.20 7.80
N HIS A 119 7.98 -18.43 8.63
CA HIS A 119 8.95 -17.41 9.02
C HIS A 119 9.81 -16.91 7.86
N ILE A 120 10.20 -17.80 6.93
CA ILE A 120 10.93 -17.39 5.72
C ILE A 120 10.02 -16.59 4.80
N PHE A 121 8.77 -17.02 4.65
CA PHE A 121 7.78 -16.25 3.88
C PHE A 121 7.61 -14.83 4.44
N PHE A 122 7.56 -14.65 5.76
CA PHE A 122 7.54 -13.32 6.37
C PHE A 122 8.75 -12.47 6.00
N LEU A 123 9.95 -13.04 6.07
CA LEU A 123 11.19 -12.34 5.70
C LEU A 123 11.27 -12.03 4.20
N ASP A 124 10.73 -12.91 3.35
CA ASP A 124 10.62 -12.67 1.92
C ASP A 124 9.70 -11.50 1.60
N GLU A 125 8.58 -11.36 2.32
CA GLU A 125 7.70 -10.22 2.17
C GLU A 125 8.36 -8.90 2.61
N LEU A 126 9.13 -8.90 3.68
CA LEU A 126 9.95 -7.75 4.08
C LEU A 126 11.02 -7.43 3.02
N PHE A 127 11.65 -8.45 2.43
CA PHE A 127 12.62 -8.26 1.36
C PHE A 127 11.99 -7.63 0.10
N LYS A 128 10.77 -8.01 -0.26
CA LYS A 128 10.05 -7.42 -1.39
C LYS A 128 9.79 -5.90 -1.21
N LEU A 129 9.71 -5.41 0.03
CA LEU A 129 9.61 -3.97 0.28
C LEU A 129 10.84 -3.21 -0.22
N ASN A 130 12.02 -3.83 -0.22
CA ASN A 130 13.26 -3.22 -0.72
C ASN A 130 13.25 -2.99 -2.23
N ASN A 131 12.52 -3.78 -3.00
CA ASN A 131 12.44 -3.63 -4.45
C ASN A 131 11.89 -2.23 -4.84
N SER A 132 11.15 -1.61 -3.95
CA SER A 132 10.54 -0.30 -4.17
C SER A 132 11.18 0.86 -3.38
N SER A 133 11.98 0.59 -2.33
CA SER A 133 12.37 1.66 -1.41
C SER A 133 13.71 1.49 -0.66
N SER A 134 14.33 0.31 -0.69
CA SER A 134 15.56 0.00 0.06
C SER A 134 15.51 0.31 1.57
N VAL A 135 14.32 0.19 2.19
CA VAL A 135 14.11 0.42 3.63
C VAL A 135 14.91 -0.55 4.50
N PHE A 136 15.14 -1.77 4.02
CA PHE A 136 15.86 -2.84 4.73
C PHE A 136 17.14 -3.26 3.99
N PRO A 137 18.22 -2.46 3.95
CA PRO A 137 19.38 -2.71 3.10
C PRO A 137 20.00 -4.10 3.25
N ASN A 138 20.03 -4.65 4.47
CA ASN A 138 20.65 -5.94 4.78
C ASN A 138 19.65 -7.06 5.10
N ILE A 139 18.36 -6.91 4.75
CA ILE A 139 17.34 -7.95 5.03
C ILE A 139 17.69 -9.31 4.43
N LYS A 140 18.39 -9.32 3.28
CA LYS A 140 18.86 -10.56 2.64
C LYS A 140 19.80 -11.35 3.55
N ASP A 141 20.71 -10.67 4.23
CA ASP A 141 21.67 -11.29 5.13
C ASP A 141 20.97 -11.85 6.37
N VAL A 142 20.07 -11.09 6.97
CA VAL A 142 19.24 -11.54 8.11
C VAL A 142 18.40 -12.75 7.73
N ARG A 143 17.74 -12.71 6.57
CA ARG A 143 16.98 -13.84 6.02
C ARG A 143 17.85 -15.08 5.82
N ASN A 144 19.00 -14.94 5.18
CA ASN A 144 19.90 -16.06 4.91
C ASN A 144 20.44 -16.66 6.21
N ARG A 145 20.80 -15.84 7.18
CA ARG A 145 21.23 -16.29 8.50
C ARG A 145 20.14 -17.09 9.22
N LEU A 146 18.91 -16.62 9.21
CA LEU A 146 17.78 -17.36 9.79
C LEU A 146 17.48 -18.64 9.00
N LYS A 147 17.50 -18.59 7.68
CA LYS A 147 17.26 -19.76 6.83
C LYS A 147 18.30 -20.87 7.05
N SER A 148 19.58 -20.52 7.21
CA SER A 148 20.65 -21.49 7.44
C SER A 148 20.77 -21.92 8.90
N GLY A 149 20.45 -21.02 9.84
CA GLY A 149 20.59 -21.24 11.28
C GLY A 149 19.40 -21.93 11.93
N LEU A 150 18.20 -21.80 11.35
CA LEU A 150 16.99 -22.45 11.88
C LEU A 150 16.82 -23.87 11.34
N LYS A 151 16.66 -24.82 12.24
CA LYS A 151 16.37 -26.23 11.95
C LYS A 151 15.23 -26.71 12.86
N THR A 152 14.58 -27.80 12.46
CA THR A 152 13.55 -28.45 13.30
C THR A 152 14.03 -29.84 13.71
N ASP A 153 13.83 -30.18 14.98
CA ASP A 153 14.07 -31.50 15.53
C ASP A 153 12.88 -31.91 16.41
N TYR A 154 12.15 -32.96 16.00
CA TYR A 154 10.94 -33.46 16.69
C TYR A 154 9.95 -32.33 17.08
N GLY A 155 9.72 -31.39 16.18
CA GLY A 155 8.77 -30.29 16.39
C GLY A 155 9.32 -29.10 17.21
N ASN A 156 10.59 -29.15 17.63
CA ASN A 156 11.26 -28.04 18.28
C ASN A 156 12.14 -27.26 17.29
N TRP A 157 12.15 -25.96 17.44
CA TRP A 157 13.08 -25.10 16.69
C TRP A 157 14.47 -25.10 17.32
N ILE A 158 15.49 -25.17 16.47
CA ILE A 158 16.90 -25.02 16.85
C ILE A 158 17.45 -23.84 16.06
N LEU A 159 18.02 -22.85 16.74
CA LEU A 159 18.70 -21.70 16.16
C LEU A 159 20.16 -21.70 16.60
N GLU A 160 21.08 -21.82 15.64
CA GLU A 160 22.54 -21.84 15.91
C GLU A 160 22.91 -22.80 17.06
N ASN A 161 22.38 -24.04 17.02
CA ASN A 161 22.51 -25.10 18.01
C ASN A 161 21.82 -24.87 19.36
N ILE A 162 21.00 -23.82 19.52
CA ILE A 162 20.19 -23.59 20.73
C ILE A 162 18.78 -24.11 20.47
N LYS A 163 18.37 -25.14 21.20
CA LYS A 163 17.05 -25.75 21.07
C LYS A 163 16.03 -25.02 21.93
N HIS A 164 14.95 -24.53 21.30
CA HIS A 164 13.93 -23.73 21.99
C HIS A 164 13.30 -24.47 23.18
N GLY A 165 12.96 -25.76 23.03
CA GLY A 165 12.36 -26.57 24.10
C GLY A 165 13.24 -26.78 25.33
N GLU A 166 14.57 -26.70 25.17
CA GLU A 166 15.54 -26.88 26.27
C GLU A 166 15.98 -25.52 26.83
N LYS A 167 16.19 -24.53 26.00
CA LYS A 167 16.73 -23.21 26.36
C LYS A 167 15.93 -22.07 25.73
N PRO A 168 14.67 -21.86 26.07
CA PRO A 168 13.80 -20.90 25.41
C PRO A 168 14.30 -19.46 25.51
N ASN A 169 14.86 -19.05 26.65
CA ASN A 169 15.37 -17.69 26.83
C ASN A 169 16.62 -17.42 25.98
N GLU A 170 17.56 -18.39 25.89
CA GLU A 170 18.74 -18.26 25.04
C GLU A 170 18.36 -18.21 23.56
N PHE A 171 17.41 -19.06 23.14
CA PHE A 171 16.87 -19.06 21.79
C PHE A 171 16.28 -17.68 21.41
N LEU A 172 15.40 -17.14 22.25
CA LEU A 172 14.77 -15.84 22.03
C LEU A 172 15.78 -14.69 22.08
N PHE A 173 16.77 -14.77 22.95
CA PHE A 173 17.87 -13.81 23.00
C PHE A 173 18.65 -13.82 21.67
N LYS A 174 18.99 -15.00 21.16
CA LYS A 174 19.70 -15.15 19.89
C LYS A 174 18.90 -14.65 18.71
N LEU A 175 17.60 -14.96 18.66
CA LEU A 175 16.68 -14.41 17.66
C LEU A 175 16.66 -12.87 17.71
N LYS A 176 16.62 -12.31 18.92
CA LYS A 176 16.66 -10.84 19.11
C LYS A 176 17.96 -10.23 18.62
N GLU A 177 19.12 -10.83 18.88
CA GLU A 177 20.41 -10.38 18.34
C GLU A 177 20.40 -10.32 16.81
N ILE A 178 19.88 -11.37 16.15
CA ILE A 178 19.80 -11.43 14.69
C ILE A 178 18.89 -10.31 14.15
N VAL A 179 17.73 -10.10 14.76
CA VAL A 179 16.80 -9.03 14.34
C VAL A 179 17.39 -7.64 14.62
N GLN A 180 18.12 -7.46 15.72
CA GLN A 180 18.79 -6.18 16.03
C GLN A 180 19.89 -5.82 15.03
N SER A 181 20.50 -6.80 14.35
CA SER A 181 21.46 -6.55 13.27
C SER A 181 20.82 -6.00 11.99
N LEU A 182 19.48 -6.00 11.89
CA LEU A 182 18.77 -5.42 10.75
C LEU A 182 19.00 -3.91 10.71
N VAL A 183 19.41 -3.42 9.55
CA VAL A 183 19.53 -1.99 9.26
C VAL A 183 18.20 -1.51 8.66
N ILE A 184 17.70 -0.38 9.15
CA ILE A 184 16.45 0.22 8.69
C ILE A 184 16.71 1.67 8.29
N ASP A 185 16.48 2.00 7.04
CA ASP A 185 16.58 3.37 6.53
C ASP A 185 15.19 4.01 6.42
N LEU A 186 14.80 4.73 7.46
CA LEU A 186 13.50 5.42 7.50
C LEU A 186 13.38 6.54 6.46
N SER A 187 14.48 7.08 5.94
CA SER A 187 14.45 8.10 4.88
C SER A 187 13.88 7.57 3.56
N LYS A 188 13.91 6.26 3.38
CA LYS A 188 13.36 5.54 2.22
C LYS A 188 11.91 5.08 2.43
N GLN A 189 11.36 5.27 3.63
CA GLN A 189 10.00 4.88 3.96
C GLN A 189 9.01 5.97 3.54
N ASN A 190 8.33 5.79 2.42
CA ASN A 190 7.16 6.60 2.07
C ASN A 190 5.87 6.00 2.66
N SER A 191 4.75 6.74 2.56
CA SER A 191 3.47 6.34 3.15
C SER A 191 2.96 4.98 2.60
N PHE A 192 3.14 4.69 1.31
CA PHE A 192 2.77 3.39 0.74
C PHE A 192 3.56 2.24 1.36
N VAL A 193 4.88 2.40 1.47
CA VAL A 193 5.76 1.39 2.07
C VAL A 193 5.43 1.16 3.53
N LYS A 194 5.15 2.24 4.28
CA LYS A 194 4.73 2.18 5.67
C LYS A 194 3.44 1.36 5.84
N ILE A 195 2.40 1.66 5.06
CA ILE A 195 1.14 0.93 5.11
C ILE A 195 1.32 -0.53 4.71
N ARG A 196 2.09 -0.81 3.65
CA ARG A 196 2.39 -2.19 3.27
C ARG A 196 3.09 -2.95 4.38
N LEU A 197 4.08 -2.34 5.05
CA LEU A 197 4.74 -2.93 6.21
C LEU A 197 3.75 -3.24 7.35
N GLN A 198 2.84 -2.32 7.65
CA GLN A 198 1.80 -2.54 8.67
C GLN A 198 0.88 -3.71 8.30
N ILE A 199 0.44 -3.80 7.04
CA ILE A 199 -0.40 -4.90 6.57
C ILE A 199 0.37 -6.24 6.63
N ILE A 200 1.64 -6.28 6.22
CA ILE A 200 2.48 -7.48 6.31
C ILE A 200 2.57 -7.95 7.76
N ILE A 201 3.00 -7.09 8.68
CA ILE A 201 3.18 -7.43 10.09
C ILE A 201 1.85 -7.92 10.70
N ASN A 202 0.75 -7.19 10.46
CA ASN A 202 -0.56 -7.58 10.98
C ASN A 202 -1.03 -8.93 10.40
N TYR A 203 -0.81 -9.18 9.10
CA TYR A 203 -1.16 -10.45 8.46
C TYR A 203 -0.50 -11.63 9.15
N PHE A 204 0.81 -11.57 9.32
CA PHE A 204 1.55 -12.66 9.97
C PHE A 204 1.19 -12.81 11.45
N ASP A 205 0.97 -11.70 12.17
CA ASP A 205 0.57 -11.72 13.58
C ASP A 205 -0.80 -12.39 13.79
N VAL A 206 -1.81 -11.97 13.00
CA VAL A 206 -3.18 -12.47 13.20
C VAL A 206 -3.37 -13.90 12.69
N ILE A 207 -2.67 -14.32 11.64
CA ILE A 207 -2.70 -15.71 11.16
C ILE A 207 -2.01 -16.63 12.18
N THR A 208 -0.83 -16.24 12.69
CA THR A 208 -0.09 -17.04 13.67
C THR A 208 -0.88 -17.23 14.97
N LYS A 209 -1.57 -16.18 15.41
CA LYS A 209 -2.42 -16.22 16.62
C LYS A 209 -3.78 -16.89 16.41
N GLY A 210 -4.13 -17.23 15.17
CA GLY A 210 -5.41 -17.86 14.82
C GLY A 210 -6.62 -16.92 14.91
N TYR A 211 -6.42 -15.60 14.93
CA TYR A 211 -7.52 -14.63 14.91
C TYR A 211 -8.27 -14.59 13.58
N TYR A 212 -7.57 -14.88 12.51
CA TYR A 212 -8.15 -15.02 11.16
C TYR A 212 -7.61 -16.28 10.49
N SER A 213 -8.41 -16.91 9.64
CA SER A 213 -7.93 -17.98 8.79
C SER A 213 -7.18 -17.43 7.56
N LYS A 214 -6.17 -18.16 7.10
CA LYS A 214 -5.43 -17.85 5.86
C LYS A 214 -6.35 -17.82 4.63
N GLU A 215 -7.40 -18.64 4.63
CA GLU A 215 -8.39 -18.70 3.54
C GLU A 215 -9.17 -17.39 3.36
N HIS A 216 -9.48 -16.70 4.46
CA HIS A 216 -10.26 -15.46 4.42
C HIS A 216 -9.42 -14.23 4.09
N ILE A 217 -8.20 -14.13 4.65
CA ILE A 217 -7.34 -12.95 4.46
C ILE A 217 -6.32 -13.14 3.34
N GLY A 218 -5.91 -14.36 3.03
CA GLY A 218 -4.95 -14.66 1.96
C GLY A 218 -5.30 -14.04 0.60
N PRO A 219 -6.56 -14.14 0.13
CA PRO A 219 -6.95 -13.49 -1.14
C PRO A 219 -6.76 -11.97 -1.15
N LEU A 220 -7.02 -11.28 -0.04
CA LEU A 220 -6.73 -9.85 0.09
C LEU A 220 -5.24 -9.58 0.02
N TYR A 221 -4.45 -10.36 0.78
CA TYR A 221 -3.00 -10.24 0.83
C TYR A 221 -2.37 -10.45 -0.56
N ASN A 222 -2.81 -11.46 -1.31
CA ASN A 222 -2.35 -11.72 -2.67
C ASN A 222 -2.68 -10.57 -3.63
N ARG A 223 -3.86 -9.94 -3.48
CA ARG A 223 -4.21 -8.74 -4.26
C ARG A 223 -3.31 -7.55 -3.91
N LEU A 224 -2.95 -7.36 -2.64
CA LEU A 224 -1.98 -6.34 -2.24
C LEU A 224 -0.64 -6.56 -2.95
N GLU A 225 -0.12 -7.80 -2.91
CA GLU A 225 1.15 -8.14 -3.54
C GLU A 225 1.16 -7.87 -5.05
N SER A 226 0.10 -8.30 -5.75
CA SER A 226 0.01 -8.13 -7.20
C SER A 226 -0.14 -6.66 -7.61
N LYS A 227 -0.85 -5.84 -6.83
CA LYS A 227 -1.22 -4.46 -7.20
C LYS A 227 -0.29 -3.39 -6.64
N PHE A 228 0.51 -3.70 -5.63
CA PHE A 228 1.30 -2.68 -4.95
C PHE A 228 2.21 -1.89 -5.89
N ASN A 229 2.88 -2.57 -6.81
CA ASN A 229 3.75 -1.93 -7.80
C ASN A 229 2.98 -1.04 -8.78
N GLU A 230 1.77 -1.44 -9.16
CA GLU A 230 0.89 -0.66 -10.04
C GLU A 230 0.40 0.60 -9.33
N ILE A 231 -0.04 0.47 -8.08
CA ILE A 231 -0.50 1.59 -7.23
C ILE A 231 0.60 2.66 -7.12
N THR A 232 1.83 2.27 -6.84
CA THR A 232 2.96 3.18 -6.67
C THR A 232 3.44 3.83 -7.97
N LYS A 233 3.10 3.25 -9.13
CA LYS A 233 3.34 3.86 -10.45
C LYS A 233 2.26 4.87 -10.82
N VAL A 234 1.03 4.64 -10.38
CA VAL A 234 -0.13 5.47 -10.73
C VAL A 234 -0.29 6.65 -9.77
N PHE A 235 -0.04 6.46 -8.47
CA PHE A 235 -0.26 7.48 -7.45
C PHE A 235 1.05 7.99 -6.86
N ALA A 236 1.11 9.32 -6.64
CA ALA A 236 2.18 9.98 -5.89
C ALA A 236 1.62 10.60 -4.63
N VAL A 237 2.22 10.30 -3.47
CA VAL A 237 1.85 10.94 -2.21
C VAL A 237 2.40 12.36 -2.19
N THR A 238 1.56 13.32 -1.86
CA THR A 238 1.94 14.73 -1.76
C THR A 238 1.26 15.40 -0.56
N ASN A 239 1.78 16.55 -0.13
CA ASN A 239 1.11 17.35 0.89
C ASN A 239 -0.14 18.01 0.29
N GLU A 240 -1.20 18.12 1.09
CA GLU A 240 -2.48 18.72 0.66
C GLU A 240 -2.30 20.11 0.03
N ASP A 241 -1.43 20.94 0.58
CA ASP A 241 -1.13 22.31 0.11
C ASP A 241 -0.44 22.34 -1.27
N LYS A 242 0.21 21.25 -1.67
CA LYS A 242 0.96 21.13 -2.93
C LYS A 242 0.15 20.51 -4.07
N ILE A 243 -1.12 20.19 -3.87
CA ILE A 243 -1.96 19.63 -4.93
C ILE A 243 -2.32 20.76 -5.92
N ILE A 244 -1.39 21.03 -6.85
CA ILE A 244 -1.53 22.05 -7.92
C ILE A 244 -2.79 21.82 -8.78
N ILE A 245 -3.27 20.59 -8.84
CA ILE A 245 -4.52 20.17 -9.46
C ILE A 245 -5.69 21.06 -9.06
N ASN A 246 -5.73 21.49 -7.81
CA ASN A 246 -6.85 22.29 -7.29
C ASN A 246 -6.91 23.71 -7.87
N LYS A 247 -5.85 24.17 -8.56
CA LYS A 247 -5.77 25.53 -9.13
C LYS A 247 -6.34 25.63 -10.54
N LYS A 248 -6.44 24.54 -11.31
CA LYS A 248 -6.93 24.58 -12.70
C LYS A 248 -8.39 24.12 -12.79
N PRO A 249 -9.20 24.71 -13.66
CA PRO A 249 -10.61 24.38 -13.79
C PRO A 249 -10.86 22.99 -14.40
N LEU A 250 -9.97 22.50 -15.29
CA LEU A 250 -10.10 21.18 -15.89
C LEU A 250 -8.91 20.28 -15.55
N ILE A 251 -9.20 19.05 -15.16
CA ILE A 251 -8.25 17.97 -14.93
C ILE A 251 -8.61 16.83 -15.86
N VAL A 252 -7.67 16.41 -16.70
CA VAL A 252 -7.81 15.25 -17.58
C VAL A 252 -6.92 14.12 -17.07
N VAL A 253 -7.50 12.99 -16.78
CA VAL A 253 -6.79 11.79 -16.33
C VAL A 253 -6.86 10.74 -17.43
N ASN A 254 -5.75 10.59 -18.14
CA ASN A 254 -5.62 9.64 -19.24
C ASN A 254 -5.24 8.27 -18.70
N LEU A 255 -6.07 7.26 -19.01
CA LEU A 255 -5.92 5.87 -18.59
C LEU A 255 -5.50 4.93 -19.73
N ASN A 256 -5.15 5.44 -20.92
CA ASN A 256 -4.86 4.60 -22.08
C ASN A 256 -3.79 3.52 -21.80
N ASP A 257 -2.69 3.89 -21.15
CA ASP A 257 -1.57 3.00 -20.79
C ASP A 257 -1.78 2.24 -19.45
N VAL A 258 -2.99 2.27 -18.91
CA VAL A 258 -3.36 1.58 -17.66
C VAL A 258 -3.98 0.21 -17.98
N ASN A 259 -3.64 -0.83 -17.22
CA ASN A 259 -4.26 -2.14 -17.42
C ASN A 259 -5.77 -2.16 -17.08
N VAL A 260 -6.48 -3.13 -17.63
CA VAL A 260 -7.94 -3.21 -17.54
C VAL A 260 -8.47 -3.22 -16.09
N GLU A 261 -7.76 -3.89 -15.18
CA GLU A 261 -8.19 -3.97 -13.79
C GLU A 261 -8.05 -2.63 -13.07
N MET A 262 -6.92 -1.94 -13.25
CA MET A 262 -6.69 -0.62 -12.66
C MET A 262 -7.53 0.47 -13.33
N LYS A 263 -7.87 0.33 -14.61
CA LYS A 263 -8.86 1.21 -15.28
C LYS A 263 -10.21 1.24 -14.56
N LYS A 264 -10.64 0.12 -13.95
CA LYS A 264 -11.88 0.07 -13.16
C LYS A 264 -11.74 0.71 -11.77
N ILE A 265 -10.55 0.66 -11.18
CA ILE A 265 -10.29 1.07 -9.80
C ILE A 265 -9.93 2.56 -9.69
N ILE A 266 -9.04 3.04 -10.56
CA ILE A 266 -8.53 4.42 -10.51
C ILE A 266 -9.65 5.47 -10.56
N PRO A 267 -10.66 5.36 -11.45
CA PRO A 267 -11.78 6.31 -11.46
C PRO A 267 -12.51 6.38 -10.13
N LEU A 268 -12.75 5.23 -9.50
CA LEU A 268 -13.45 5.17 -8.20
C LEU A 268 -12.68 5.91 -7.10
N VAL A 269 -11.37 5.72 -7.05
CA VAL A 269 -10.50 6.39 -6.08
C VAL A 269 -10.46 7.90 -6.32
N ILE A 270 -10.29 8.32 -7.57
CA ILE A 270 -10.22 9.75 -7.93
C ILE A 270 -11.57 10.44 -7.68
N CYS A 271 -12.67 9.82 -8.10
CA CYS A 271 -14.01 10.35 -7.88
C CYS A 271 -14.33 10.49 -6.38
N LYS A 272 -14.03 9.44 -5.57
CA LYS A 272 -14.19 9.50 -4.12
C LYS A 272 -13.40 10.66 -3.52
N TYR A 273 -12.11 10.75 -3.83
CA TYR A 273 -11.23 11.80 -3.30
C TYR A 273 -11.76 13.20 -3.61
N TYR A 274 -12.09 13.48 -4.86
CA TYR A 274 -12.58 14.79 -5.25
C TYR A 274 -13.96 15.11 -4.67
N TYR A 275 -14.83 14.12 -4.60
CA TYR A 275 -16.15 14.31 -4.00
C TYR A 275 -16.04 14.70 -2.51
N GLU A 276 -15.22 13.97 -1.74
CA GLU A 276 -15.02 14.23 -0.33
C GLU A 276 -14.28 15.56 -0.08
N PHE A 277 -13.22 15.81 -0.85
CA PHE A 277 -12.51 17.09 -0.81
C PHE A 277 -13.43 18.26 -1.10
N PHE A 278 -14.24 18.14 -2.14
CA PHE A 278 -15.17 19.19 -2.55
C PHE A 278 -16.26 19.42 -1.49
N LYS A 279 -16.84 18.33 -0.97
CA LYS A 279 -17.84 18.38 0.10
C LYS A 279 -17.32 19.11 1.35
N LYS A 280 -16.07 18.84 1.72
CA LYS A 280 -15.41 19.45 2.89
C LYS A 280 -15.12 20.94 2.68
N ASN A 281 -14.76 21.35 1.46
CA ASN A 281 -14.26 22.70 1.18
C ASN A 281 -15.30 23.62 0.50
N ASN A 282 -16.51 23.16 0.23
CA ASN A 282 -17.57 23.94 -0.43
C ASN A 282 -18.76 24.20 0.52
N LEU A 283 -18.46 24.77 1.69
CA LEU A 283 -19.46 25.04 2.72
C LEU A 283 -20.51 26.05 2.25
N ASP A 284 -20.11 27.04 1.47
CA ASP A 284 -20.97 28.12 0.95
C ASP A 284 -21.76 27.72 -0.29
N ARG A 285 -21.56 26.50 -0.81
CA ARG A 285 -22.21 25.95 -2.02
C ARG A 285 -22.08 26.83 -3.28
N GLU A 286 -21.03 27.65 -3.34
CA GLU A 286 -20.76 28.55 -4.47
C GLU A 286 -19.98 27.87 -5.62
N ASN A 287 -19.34 26.73 -5.34
CA ASN A 287 -18.52 26.01 -6.28
C ASN A 287 -19.24 24.77 -6.85
N TYR A 288 -18.89 24.38 -8.04
CA TYR A 288 -19.48 23.24 -8.75
C TYR A 288 -18.38 22.25 -9.17
N LEU A 289 -18.58 20.97 -8.82
CA LEU A 289 -17.75 19.87 -9.27
C LEU A 289 -18.50 19.05 -10.30
N ASN A 290 -17.90 18.91 -11.50
CA ASN A 290 -18.40 18.08 -12.57
C ASN A 290 -17.39 16.95 -12.80
N ILE A 291 -17.81 15.71 -12.62
CA ILE A 291 -17.00 14.53 -12.92
C ILE A 291 -17.57 13.90 -14.19
N ILE A 292 -16.76 13.83 -15.21
CA ILE A 292 -17.09 13.26 -16.52
C ILE A 292 -16.27 11.98 -16.65
N VAL A 293 -16.94 10.88 -16.87
CA VAL A 293 -16.31 9.58 -17.11
C VAL A 293 -16.63 9.20 -18.55
N ASP A 294 -15.61 9.30 -19.39
CA ASP A 294 -15.71 8.81 -20.75
C ASP A 294 -15.73 7.27 -20.72
N GLU A 295 -16.50 6.66 -21.63
CA GLU A 295 -16.62 5.21 -21.69
C GLU A 295 -16.97 4.56 -20.32
N ALA A 296 -17.94 5.13 -19.59
CA ALA A 296 -18.32 4.72 -18.23
C ALA A 296 -18.69 3.23 -18.09
N HIS A 297 -19.07 2.57 -19.21
CA HIS A 297 -19.34 1.13 -19.24
C HIS A 297 -18.10 0.28 -18.89
N ASN A 298 -16.89 0.81 -19.03
CA ASN A 298 -15.66 0.12 -18.65
C ASN A 298 -15.45 0.02 -17.13
N ILE A 299 -16.22 0.75 -16.33
CA ILE A 299 -16.14 0.69 -14.85
C ILE A 299 -17.07 -0.41 -14.32
N LEU A 300 -18.16 -0.67 -15.00
CA LEU A 300 -19.15 -1.69 -14.64
C LEU A 300 -18.65 -3.07 -15.04
#